data_d6d267d6b247a7559faf8f8f19acb7d7
#
_entry.id   d6d267d6b247a7559faf8f8f19acb7d7
#
_cell.length_a   1.000
_cell.length_b   1.000
_cell.length_c   1.000
_cell.angle_alpha   90.00
_cell.angle_beta   90.00
_cell.angle_gamma   90.00
#
_symmetry.space_group_name_H-M   'P 1'
#
loop_
_entity.id
_entity.type
_entity.pdbx_description
1 polymer ?
#
loop_
_entity_poly.entity_id
_entity_poly.type
_entity_poly.pdbx_seq_one_letter_code
_entity_poly.pdbx_strand_id
1 'polypeptide(L)'
;SAMRRLALTVDRDLIKINSLRFEAAGYAAMNEILESKKRPTAVVAAYDYVAIGAIKSIREHSLKVPDDISVVGMDNISAGETLSTPLTSVSVSPHEGTDALIDMLLKKINNKYIRIKSDTLVHPKLIERESVKKITAE
;
A
#
# COMPACT_ATOMS: atom_id res chain seq x y z
N SER A 1 -3.82 -9.75 13.14
CA SER A 1 -3.90 -9.04 11.86
C SER A 1 -5.32 -8.52 11.61
N ALA A 2 -5.47 -7.49 10.78
CA ALA A 2 -6.78 -6.90 10.43
C ALA A 2 -7.73 -7.96 9.81
N MET A 3 -7.22 -8.79 8.91
CA MET A 3 -8.03 -9.86 8.29
C MET A 3 -8.66 -10.81 9.32
N ARG A 4 -7.88 -11.23 10.35
CA ARG A 4 -8.44 -12.07 11.42
C ARG A 4 -9.54 -11.38 12.21
N ARG A 5 -9.41 -10.05 12.46
CA ARG A 5 -10.47 -9.28 13.16
C ARG A 5 -11.76 -9.18 12.35
N LEU A 6 -11.64 -9.26 11.04
CA LEU A 6 -12.76 -9.22 10.09
C LEU A 6 -13.25 -10.64 9.71
N ALA A 7 -12.79 -11.69 10.41
CA ALA A 7 -13.09 -13.10 10.10
C ALA A 7 -12.77 -13.52 8.64
N LEU A 8 -11.82 -12.83 8.01
CA LEU A 8 -11.37 -13.17 6.65
C LEU A 8 -10.27 -14.22 6.71
N THR A 9 -10.39 -15.23 5.84
CA THR A 9 -9.37 -16.28 5.68
C THR A 9 -8.15 -15.71 4.97
N VAL A 10 -6.97 -15.96 5.52
CA VAL A 10 -5.69 -15.60 4.90
C VAL A 10 -5.22 -16.77 4.03
N ASP A 11 -5.28 -16.61 2.72
CA ASP A 11 -4.66 -17.55 1.79
C ASP A 11 -3.18 -17.19 1.60
N ARG A 12 -2.29 -18.07 2.06
CA ARG A 12 -0.84 -17.83 2.00
C ARG A 12 -0.29 -17.83 0.58
N ASP A 13 -0.94 -18.50 -0.35
CA ASP A 13 -0.53 -18.55 -1.76
C ASP A 13 -0.70 -17.19 -2.46
N LEU A 14 -1.59 -16.34 -1.93
CA LEU A 14 -1.81 -14.96 -2.39
C LEU A 14 -0.90 -13.93 -1.71
N ILE A 15 -0.05 -14.33 -0.77
CA ILE A 15 0.95 -13.46 -0.15
C ILE A 15 2.26 -13.64 -0.91
N LYS A 16 2.67 -12.61 -1.64
CA LYS A 16 3.91 -12.64 -2.44
C LYS A 16 4.96 -11.71 -1.85
N ILE A 17 6.15 -12.25 -1.67
CA ILE A 17 7.34 -11.54 -1.21
C ILE A 17 8.48 -11.97 -2.13
N ASN A 18 9.17 -11.00 -2.73
CA ASN A 18 10.34 -11.28 -3.57
C ASN A 18 11.48 -10.29 -3.26
N SER A 19 12.65 -10.53 -3.83
CA SER A 19 13.85 -9.70 -3.64
C SER A 19 13.91 -8.48 -4.56
N LEU A 20 12.98 -8.36 -5.49
CA LEU A 20 12.88 -7.22 -6.40
C LEU A 20 12.39 -5.98 -5.65
N ARG A 21 12.53 -4.81 -6.27
CA ARG A 21 12.12 -3.53 -5.69
C ARG A 21 11.21 -2.77 -6.64
N PHE A 22 10.45 -1.84 -6.06
CA PHE A 22 9.60 -0.92 -6.80
C PHE A 22 8.61 -1.64 -7.74
N GLU A 23 8.40 -1.14 -8.94
CA GLU A 23 7.44 -1.66 -9.90
C GLU A 23 7.77 -3.09 -10.34
N ALA A 24 9.06 -3.44 -10.43
CA ALA A 24 9.46 -4.80 -10.79
C ALA A 24 8.99 -5.84 -9.77
N ALA A 25 9.00 -5.50 -8.48
CA ALA A 25 8.49 -6.37 -7.42
C ALA A 25 6.99 -6.62 -7.55
N GLY A 26 6.21 -5.56 -7.78
CA GLY A 26 4.77 -5.65 -7.94
C GLY A 26 4.35 -6.38 -9.20
N TYR A 27 5.04 -6.11 -10.30
CA TYR A 27 4.81 -6.77 -11.58
C TYR A 27 5.03 -8.29 -11.49
N ALA A 28 6.18 -8.71 -10.96
CA ALA A 28 6.51 -10.13 -10.82
C ALA A 28 5.54 -10.85 -9.86
N ALA A 29 5.25 -10.25 -8.70
CA ALA A 29 4.33 -10.81 -7.73
C ALA A 29 2.91 -10.97 -8.30
N MET A 30 2.44 -9.98 -9.06
CA MET A 30 1.11 -10.03 -9.65
C MET A 30 1.01 -11.05 -10.78
N ASN A 31 2.06 -11.19 -11.61
CA ASN A 31 2.11 -12.25 -12.63
C ASN A 31 1.96 -13.63 -11.98
N GLU A 32 2.73 -13.93 -10.94
CA GLU A 32 2.61 -15.20 -10.22
C GLU A 32 1.20 -15.44 -9.67
N ILE A 33 0.53 -14.39 -9.17
CA ILE A 33 -0.85 -14.49 -8.69
C ILE A 33 -1.81 -14.79 -9.84
N LEU A 34 -1.66 -14.10 -10.97
CA LEU A 34 -2.56 -14.25 -12.12
C LEU A 34 -2.38 -15.58 -12.86
N GLU A 35 -1.17 -16.13 -12.86
CA GLU A 35 -0.87 -17.46 -13.39
C GLU A 35 -1.41 -18.58 -12.48
N SER A 36 -1.69 -18.28 -11.23
CA SER A 36 -2.30 -19.24 -10.32
C SER A 36 -3.78 -19.45 -10.64
N LYS A 37 -4.35 -20.58 -10.17
CA LYS A 37 -5.79 -20.85 -10.31
C LYS A 37 -6.68 -19.98 -9.43
N LYS A 38 -6.08 -19.19 -8.53
CA LYS A 38 -6.77 -18.33 -7.56
C LYS A 38 -6.63 -16.86 -7.97
N ARG A 39 -7.73 -16.25 -8.37
CA ARG A 39 -7.76 -14.84 -8.71
C ARG A 39 -8.34 -14.02 -7.56
N PRO A 40 -7.58 -13.10 -6.94
CA PRO A 40 -8.14 -12.19 -5.96
C PRO A 40 -9.00 -11.11 -6.63
N THR A 41 -9.97 -10.58 -5.92
CA THR A 41 -10.76 -9.41 -6.35
C THR A 41 -10.16 -8.09 -5.84
N ALA A 42 -9.18 -8.17 -4.94
CA ALA A 42 -8.47 -7.01 -4.43
C ALA A 42 -7.02 -7.34 -4.07
N VAL A 43 -6.13 -6.38 -4.25
CA VAL A 43 -4.70 -6.44 -3.92
C VAL A 43 -4.33 -5.26 -3.03
N VAL A 44 -3.60 -5.55 -1.95
CA VAL A 44 -2.97 -4.55 -1.11
C VAL A 44 -1.46 -4.64 -1.34
N ALA A 45 -0.87 -3.59 -1.88
CA ALA A 45 0.56 -3.49 -2.10
C ALA A 45 1.28 -2.86 -0.91
N ALA A 46 2.52 -3.26 -0.66
CA ALA A 46 3.31 -2.76 0.45
C ALA A 46 3.57 -1.24 0.35
N TYR A 47 3.69 -0.71 -0.87
CA TYR A 47 3.82 0.72 -1.18
C TYR A 47 3.43 1.00 -2.64
N ASP A 48 3.26 2.27 -3.00
CA ASP A 48 2.64 2.69 -4.27
C ASP A 48 3.41 2.21 -5.51
N TYR A 49 4.75 2.21 -5.51
CA TYR A 49 5.50 1.66 -6.65
C TYR A 49 5.21 0.18 -6.90
N VAL A 50 5.03 -0.62 -5.84
CA VAL A 50 4.60 -2.02 -6.00
C VAL A 50 3.19 -2.10 -6.57
N ALA A 51 2.28 -1.22 -6.12
CA ALA A 51 0.93 -1.13 -6.68
C ALA A 51 0.94 -0.79 -8.18
N ILE A 52 1.78 0.16 -8.59
CA ILE A 52 1.95 0.55 -10.02
C ILE A 52 2.39 -0.65 -10.85
N GLY A 53 3.39 -1.41 -10.38
CA GLY A 53 3.84 -2.62 -11.04
C GLY A 53 2.75 -3.70 -11.15
N ALA A 54 1.98 -3.90 -10.08
CA ALA A 54 0.85 -4.83 -10.08
C ALA A 54 -0.25 -4.40 -11.08
N ILE A 55 -0.59 -3.11 -11.14
CA ILE A 55 -1.56 -2.56 -12.10
C ILE A 55 -1.10 -2.82 -13.54
N LYS A 56 0.20 -2.65 -13.82
CA LYS A 56 0.76 -2.94 -15.13
C LYS A 56 0.55 -4.41 -15.50
N SER A 57 0.89 -5.34 -14.62
CA SER A 57 0.68 -6.78 -14.83
C SER A 57 -0.80 -7.12 -15.06
N ILE A 58 -1.70 -6.57 -14.24
CA ILE A 58 -3.16 -6.78 -14.38
C ILE A 58 -3.62 -6.38 -15.80
N ARG A 59 -3.19 -5.24 -16.31
CA ARG A 59 -3.56 -4.74 -17.63
C ARG A 59 -3.00 -5.58 -18.77
N GLU A 60 -1.76 -6.06 -18.65
CA GLU A 60 -1.15 -6.95 -19.65
C GLU A 60 -1.87 -8.30 -19.74
N HIS A 61 -2.52 -8.73 -18.65
CA HIS A 61 -3.42 -9.89 -18.65
C HIS A 61 -4.86 -9.56 -19.11
N SER A 62 -5.06 -8.40 -19.74
CA SER A 62 -6.38 -7.95 -20.23
C SER A 62 -7.44 -7.78 -19.14
N LEU A 63 -7.01 -7.56 -17.91
CA LEU A 63 -7.87 -7.29 -16.76
C LEU A 63 -7.93 -5.79 -16.46
N LYS A 64 -9.02 -5.36 -15.85
CA LYS A 64 -9.29 -3.96 -15.54
C LYS A 64 -9.16 -3.67 -14.04
N VAL A 65 -8.57 -2.53 -13.72
CA VAL A 65 -8.58 -1.92 -12.39
C VAL A 65 -9.54 -0.73 -12.45
N PRO A 66 -10.54 -0.66 -11.59
CA PRO A 66 -10.87 -1.57 -10.47
C PRO A 66 -11.84 -2.72 -10.81
N ASP A 67 -12.29 -2.85 -12.07
CA ASP A 67 -13.43 -3.71 -12.42
C ASP A 67 -13.23 -5.18 -12.11
N ASP A 68 -12.08 -5.73 -12.43
CA ASP A 68 -11.75 -7.12 -12.16
C ASP A 68 -10.97 -7.25 -10.84
N ILE A 69 -10.06 -6.30 -10.57
CA ILE A 69 -9.20 -6.32 -9.38
C ILE A 69 -9.05 -4.90 -8.84
N SER A 70 -9.46 -4.66 -7.62
CA SER A 70 -9.19 -3.43 -6.89
C SER A 70 -7.74 -3.42 -6.40
N VAL A 71 -7.08 -2.24 -6.39
CA VAL A 71 -5.69 -2.12 -5.94
C VAL A 71 -5.55 -0.96 -4.96
N VAL A 72 -4.89 -1.21 -3.82
CA VAL A 72 -4.56 -0.20 -2.82
C VAL A 72 -3.06 -0.18 -2.60
N GLY A 73 -2.49 1.01 -2.56
CA GLY A 73 -1.08 1.26 -2.24
C GLY A 73 -0.86 1.89 -0.86
N MET A 74 0.38 2.31 -0.60
CA MET A 74 0.80 3.08 0.56
C MET A 74 1.88 4.08 0.12
N ASP A 75 1.96 5.22 0.77
CA ASP A 75 2.85 6.37 0.66
C ASP A 75 2.22 7.59 -0.05
N ASN A 76 1.16 7.41 -0.84
CA ASN A 76 0.47 8.50 -1.55
C ASN A 76 1.43 9.33 -2.42
N ILE A 77 2.24 8.67 -3.26
CA ILE A 77 3.17 9.35 -4.16
C ILE A 77 2.43 9.98 -5.35
N SER A 78 2.98 11.07 -5.89
CA SER A 78 2.40 11.79 -7.04
C SER A 78 2.25 10.91 -8.29
N ALA A 79 3.16 9.95 -8.51
CA ALA A 79 3.06 9.01 -9.62
C ALA A 79 1.76 8.18 -9.58
N GLY A 80 1.25 7.86 -8.39
CA GLY A 80 -0.01 7.14 -8.23
C GLY A 80 -1.24 7.96 -8.64
N GLU A 81 -1.18 9.29 -8.52
CA GLU A 81 -2.28 10.20 -8.91
C GLU A 81 -2.41 10.33 -10.42
N THR A 82 -1.30 10.25 -11.14
CA THR A 82 -1.23 10.50 -12.59
C THR A 82 -1.48 9.26 -13.44
N LEU A 83 -1.76 8.12 -12.82
CA LEU A 83 -2.13 6.91 -13.54
C LEU A 83 -3.44 7.10 -14.29
N SER A 84 -3.64 6.36 -15.39
CA SER A 84 -4.93 6.32 -16.11
C SER A 84 -6.10 5.81 -15.25
N THR A 85 -5.82 5.14 -14.14
CA THR A 85 -6.73 4.83 -13.04
C THR A 85 -6.01 5.28 -11.78
N PRO A 86 -6.31 6.47 -11.23
CA PRO A 86 -5.66 7.02 -10.06
C PRO A 86 -5.69 6.07 -8.87
N LEU A 87 -4.54 5.89 -8.23
CA LEU A 87 -4.33 4.90 -7.18
C LEU A 87 -4.89 5.36 -5.84
N THR A 88 -5.79 4.58 -5.27
CA THR A 88 -6.17 4.66 -3.85
C THR A 88 -4.98 4.27 -2.99
N SER A 89 -4.58 5.12 -2.05
CA SER A 89 -3.37 4.91 -1.26
C SER A 89 -3.54 5.35 0.19
N VAL A 90 -2.81 4.71 1.07
CA VAL A 90 -2.70 5.12 2.47
C VAL A 90 -1.59 6.17 2.57
N SER A 91 -1.95 7.38 2.97
CA SER A 91 -1.01 8.48 3.21
C SER A 91 -0.60 8.52 4.68
N VAL A 92 0.70 8.57 4.93
CA VAL A 92 1.25 8.99 6.22
C VAL A 92 1.78 10.39 6.01
N SER A 93 1.21 11.38 6.72
CA SER A 93 1.63 12.77 6.56
C SER A 93 3.14 12.93 6.84
N PRO A 94 3.95 13.25 5.83
CA PRO A 94 5.40 13.42 6.05
C PRO A 94 5.70 14.57 7.04
N HIS A 95 4.88 15.62 7.02
CA HIS A 95 5.09 16.81 7.85
C HIS A 95 4.85 16.52 9.34
N GLU A 96 3.75 15.86 9.71
CA GLU A 96 3.45 15.56 11.12
C GLU A 96 4.53 14.69 11.77
N GLY A 97 5.03 13.68 11.05
CA GLY A 97 6.08 12.81 11.54
C GLY A 97 7.46 13.50 11.59
N THR A 98 7.79 14.27 10.57
CA THR A 98 9.09 14.95 10.44
C THR A 98 9.26 16.03 11.51
N ASP A 99 8.24 16.87 11.72
CA ASP A 99 8.30 17.94 12.73
C ASP A 99 8.49 17.37 14.14
N ALA A 100 7.76 16.30 14.47
CA ALA A 100 7.92 15.62 15.74
C ALA A 100 9.32 15.01 15.91
N LEU A 101 9.88 14.40 14.87
CA LEU A 101 11.22 13.84 14.89
C LEU A 101 12.30 14.90 15.05
N ILE A 102 12.19 16.05 14.34
CA ILE A 102 13.13 17.16 14.46
C ILE A 102 13.07 17.74 15.86
N ASP A 103 11.88 17.98 16.41
CA ASP A 103 11.71 18.50 17.77
C ASP A 103 12.33 17.55 18.82
N MET A 104 12.09 16.24 18.68
CA MET A 104 12.71 15.23 19.55
C MET A 104 14.24 15.25 19.43
N LEU A 105 14.78 15.34 18.23
CA LEU A 105 16.22 15.41 17.99
C LEU A 105 16.84 16.63 18.63
N LEU A 106 16.26 17.82 18.41
CA LEU A 106 16.74 19.08 19.00
C LEU A 106 16.69 19.04 20.54
N LYS A 107 15.63 18.52 21.12
CA LYS A 107 15.54 18.30 22.57
C LYS A 107 16.67 17.41 23.08
N LYS A 108 16.99 16.32 22.33
CA LYS A 108 18.06 15.40 22.70
C LYS A 108 19.45 15.99 22.57
N ILE A 109 19.67 16.82 21.55
CA ILE A 109 20.94 17.54 21.36
C ILE A 109 21.16 18.53 22.52
N ASN A 110 20.13 19.30 22.87
CA ASN A 110 20.22 20.33 23.91
C ASN A 110 20.29 19.75 25.33
N ASN A 111 19.76 18.55 25.55
CA ASN A 111 19.82 17.86 26.84
C ASN A 111 20.00 16.35 26.64
N LYS A 112 21.25 15.89 26.76
CA LYS A 112 21.64 14.47 26.60
C LYS A 112 20.92 13.51 27.57
N TYR A 113 20.47 14.01 28.71
CA TYR A 113 19.84 13.21 29.77
C TYR A 113 18.32 13.18 29.66
N ILE A 114 17.72 13.94 28.75
CA ILE A 114 16.27 13.92 28.58
C ILE A 114 15.80 12.52 28.14
N ARG A 115 14.85 11.97 28.86
CA ARG A 115 14.09 10.80 28.39
C ARG A 115 13.00 11.27 27.46
N ILE A 116 13.17 10.99 26.18
CA ILE A 116 12.14 11.24 25.17
C ILE A 116 11.20 10.03 25.22
N LYS A 117 9.90 10.26 25.44
CA LYS A 117 8.89 9.24 25.18
C LYS A 117 8.93 8.92 23.68
N SER A 118 9.22 7.68 23.32
CA SER A 118 9.42 7.22 21.95
C SER A 118 8.12 7.02 21.15
N ASP A 119 6.97 7.30 21.72
CA ASP A 119 5.67 6.96 21.13
C ASP A 119 5.02 8.20 20.52
N THR A 120 5.51 8.61 19.35
CA THR A 120 4.77 9.54 18.49
C THR A 120 3.96 8.73 17.50
N LEU A 121 2.65 8.70 17.68
CA LEU A 121 1.72 8.05 16.76
C LEU A 121 1.38 9.01 15.62
N VAL A 122 1.70 8.62 14.41
CA VAL A 122 1.22 9.28 13.20
C VAL A 122 0.00 8.54 12.70
N HIS A 123 -1.10 9.24 12.48
CA HIS A 123 -2.35 8.64 12.02
C HIS A 123 -2.38 8.61 10.48
N PRO A 124 -2.37 7.40 9.88
CA PRO A 124 -2.49 7.29 8.43
C PRO A 124 -3.89 7.69 7.97
N LYS A 125 -3.98 8.28 6.77
CA LYS A 125 -5.24 8.63 6.11
C LYS A 125 -5.38 7.81 4.83
N LEU A 126 -6.56 7.26 4.58
CA LEU A 126 -6.89 6.67 3.28
C LEU A 126 -7.26 7.79 2.32
N ILE A 127 -6.56 7.85 1.19
CA ILE A 127 -6.86 8.74 0.06
C ILE A 127 -7.54 7.88 -1.00
N GLU A 128 -8.85 7.97 -1.02
CA GLU A 128 -9.67 7.22 -1.97
C GLU A 128 -9.59 7.85 -3.37
N ARG A 129 -9.35 7.02 -4.39
CA ARG A 129 -9.32 7.35 -5.80
C ARG A 129 -10.03 6.26 -6.61
N GLU A 130 -9.67 6.08 -7.87
CA GLU A 130 -10.42 5.24 -8.81
C GLU A 130 -9.98 3.77 -8.85
N SER A 131 -8.89 3.39 -8.18
CA SER A 131 -8.35 2.01 -8.25
C SER A 131 -9.09 1.00 -7.38
N VAL A 132 -10.13 1.43 -6.67
CA VAL A 132 -10.96 0.56 -5.81
C VAL A 132 -12.43 0.76 -6.15
N LYS A 133 -13.19 -0.32 -6.20
CA LYS A 133 -14.64 -0.28 -6.30
C LYS A 133 -15.32 -1.06 -5.18
N LYS A 134 -16.51 -0.62 -4.81
CA LYS A 134 -17.36 -1.35 -3.88
C LYS A 134 -17.90 -2.60 -4.57
N ILE A 135 -17.74 -3.75 -3.94
CA ILE A 135 -18.41 -4.98 -4.35
C ILE A 135 -19.85 -4.92 -3.82
N THR A 136 -20.83 -4.87 -4.71
CA THR A 136 -22.22 -5.12 -4.35
C THR A 136 -22.38 -6.64 -4.24
N ALA A 137 -22.72 -7.12 -3.05
CA ALA A 137 -23.16 -8.51 -2.91
C ALA A 137 -24.47 -8.63 -3.72
N GLU A 138 -24.48 -9.56 -4.68
CA GLU A 138 -25.71 -10.04 -5.32
C GLU A 138 -26.52 -10.87 -4.33
#